data_f76d8e629849261208a9a00db62b7e12
#
_entry.id   f76d8e629849261208a9a00db62b7e12
#
_cell.length_a   1.000
_cell.length_b   1.000
_cell.length_c   1.000
_cell.angle_alpha   90.00
_cell.angle_beta   90.00
_cell.angle_gamma   90.00
#
_symmetry.space_group_name_H-M   'P 1'
#
loop_
_entity.id
_entity.type
_entity.pdbx_description
1 polymer ?
#
loop_
_entity_poly.entity_id
_entity_poly.type
_entity_poly.pdbx_seq_one_letter_code
_entity_poly.pdbx_strand_id
1 'polypeptide(L)'
;PWLSQTNHGKGYIAINETPWDSKYTIDHDDRGTRLQFVWLTSLGKMRYKRVVRYSFESNMDYNRACKIYREYVKETGLFKSLKEKEVNLNKISELQQCAVVHTGIKAHTEKDSRFYSGQKDVIHSFDSVKEMIQKLHSLGSFKLYLHLDGWGDSGYDNCHPDYLPACIEAGGWNGLESLQKSLSTQNDLFGLHDQYRDYYYTAKTHNENEAIQLEDGSVLEHANWAGGRQNYLCASLAPKYVKRNYTEILKHIDLDCVYLDVFSCNEMDECFNPEHLMTRKECMEYRRACFQFMINRGIIPSSEECSDWAMRELVFSHYGPYEFMMKEENAKRMGIAV
;
A
#
# COMPACT_ATOMS: atom_id res chain seq x y z
N PRO A 1 8.16 13.81 -0.71
CA PRO A 1 9.57 14.16 -0.73
C PRO A 1 9.83 15.67 -0.71
N TRP A 2 9.03 16.46 0.00
CA TRP A 2 9.28 17.87 0.21
C TRP A 2 9.06 18.29 1.65
N LEU A 3 9.76 19.34 2.04
CA LEU A 3 9.62 20.01 3.33
C LEU A 3 9.33 21.49 3.06
N SER A 4 8.57 22.13 3.93
CA SER A 4 8.38 23.57 3.88
C SER A 4 8.52 24.16 5.27
N GLN A 5 9.00 25.40 5.34
CA GLN A 5 9.07 26.17 6.55
C GLN A 5 8.57 27.58 6.26
N THR A 6 7.75 28.11 7.17
CA THR A 6 7.21 29.47 7.05
C THR A 6 7.42 30.23 8.36
N ASN A 7 7.70 31.52 8.23
CA ASN A 7 7.80 32.47 9.33
C ASN A 7 7.15 33.79 8.90
N HIS A 8 6.06 34.17 9.56
CA HIS A 8 5.30 35.40 9.24
C HIS A 8 4.97 35.55 7.74
N GLY A 9 4.53 34.47 7.10
CA GLY A 9 4.16 34.44 5.69
C GLY A 9 5.33 34.33 4.70
N LYS A 10 6.58 34.53 5.13
CA LYS A 10 7.76 34.27 4.31
C LYS A 10 8.24 32.85 4.54
N GLY A 11 8.70 32.18 3.51
CA GLY A 11 9.16 30.83 3.68
C GLY A 11 9.77 30.20 2.43
N TYR A 12 10.00 28.90 2.51
CA TYR A 12 10.52 28.12 1.41
C TYR A 12 9.86 26.75 1.35
N ILE A 13 9.92 26.16 0.20
CA ILE A 13 9.75 24.71 0.00
C ILE A 13 11.05 24.13 -0.52
N ALA A 14 11.44 22.99 0.03
CA ALA A 14 12.60 22.19 -0.40
C ALA A 14 12.10 20.87 -0.93
N ILE A 15 12.21 20.64 -2.23
CA ILE A 15 11.77 19.43 -2.93
C ILE A 15 12.99 18.54 -3.14
N ASN A 16 12.94 17.32 -2.61
CA ASN A 16 13.95 16.32 -2.87
C ASN A 16 13.70 15.66 -4.22
N GLU A 17 14.50 15.96 -5.22
CA GLU A 17 14.38 15.40 -6.57
C GLU A 17 14.90 13.95 -6.67
N THR A 18 15.62 13.47 -5.65
CA THR A 18 16.20 12.12 -5.58
C THR A 18 15.90 11.44 -4.27
N PRO A 19 14.59 11.16 -3.98
CA PRO A 19 14.11 10.84 -2.63
C PRO A 19 14.44 9.43 -2.12
N TRP A 20 14.76 8.49 -2.98
CA TRP A 20 14.83 7.05 -2.65
C TRP A 20 15.95 6.66 -1.68
N ASP A 21 17.07 7.40 -1.60
CA ASP A 21 18.13 7.18 -0.61
C ASP A 21 18.30 8.41 0.27
N SER A 22 17.23 8.84 0.90
CA SER A 22 17.24 9.98 1.81
C SER A 22 16.22 9.84 2.93
N LYS A 23 16.49 10.50 4.01
CA LYS A 23 15.56 10.80 5.08
C LYS A 23 15.67 12.28 5.45
N TYR A 24 14.81 12.75 6.31
CA TYR A 24 14.90 14.09 6.86
C TYR A 24 14.83 14.04 8.38
N THR A 25 15.40 15.08 9.02
CA THR A 25 15.26 15.32 10.45
C THR A 25 14.66 16.70 10.68
N ILE A 26 13.90 16.82 11.74
CA ILE A 26 13.35 18.08 12.23
C ILE A 26 13.91 18.28 13.64
N ASP A 27 14.83 19.23 13.77
CA ASP A 27 15.47 19.54 15.04
C ASP A 27 14.91 20.85 15.60
N HIS A 28 14.63 20.88 16.89
CA HIS A 28 14.20 22.06 17.63
C HIS A 28 15.23 22.41 18.69
N ASP A 29 15.74 23.63 18.65
CA ASP A 29 16.60 24.20 19.70
C ASP A 29 16.21 25.66 19.99
N ASP A 30 16.94 26.33 20.88
CA ASP A 30 16.70 27.72 21.27
C ASP A 30 16.78 28.71 20.09
N ARG A 31 17.36 28.32 18.96
CA ARG A 31 17.46 29.09 17.72
C ARG A 31 16.31 28.86 16.76
N GLY A 32 15.42 27.89 17.07
CA GLY A 32 14.24 27.58 16.27
C GLY A 32 14.24 26.16 15.68
N THR A 33 13.45 25.99 14.63
CA THR A 33 13.28 24.71 13.92
C THR A 33 14.21 24.63 12.72
N ARG A 34 14.91 23.53 12.59
CA ARG A 34 15.77 23.23 11.44
C ARG A 34 15.29 21.97 10.73
N LEU A 35 15.15 22.05 9.41
CA LEU A 35 14.83 20.94 8.53
C LEU A 35 16.09 20.53 7.78
N GLN A 36 16.45 19.25 7.82
CA GLN A 36 17.66 18.74 7.18
C GLN A 36 17.35 17.47 6.37
N PHE A 37 17.82 17.42 5.13
CA PHE A 37 17.90 16.16 4.41
C PHE A 37 19.17 15.41 4.80
N VAL A 38 19.01 14.10 5.02
CA VAL A 38 20.11 13.18 5.32
C VAL A 38 20.23 12.22 4.14
N TRP A 39 21.40 12.19 3.53
CA TRP A 39 21.68 11.31 2.41
C TRP A 39 22.18 9.96 2.89
N LEU A 40 21.55 8.92 2.38
CA LEU A 40 21.93 7.54 2.64
C LEU A 40 22.78 7.02 1.47
N THR A 41 23.64 6.06 1.76
CA THR A 41 24.30 5.26 0.73
C THR A 41 23.28 4.35 0.05
N SER A 42 23.56 3.94 -1.18
CA SER A 42 22.82 2.92 -1.92
C SER A 42 23.74 1.72 -2.09
N LEU A 43 23.39 0.59 -1.44
CA LEU A 43 24.24 -0.59 -1.32
C LEU A 43 25.68 -0.19 -0.93
N GLY A 44 25.80 0.51 0.20
CA GLY A 44 27.09 0.95 0.77
C GLY A 44 27.81 2.07 0.04
N LYS A 45 27.27 2.63 -1.06
CA LYS A 45 27.96 3.63 -1.89
C LYS A 45 27.09 4.82 -2.28
N MET A 46 27.69 5.99 -2.44
CA MET A 46 27.05 7.16 -3.07
C MET A 46 27.04 6.99 -4.58
N ARG A 47 25.99 6.38 -5.12
CA ARG A 47 25.94 5.94 -6.54
C ARG A 47 25.50 7.02 -7.52
N TYR A 48 24.87 8.10 -7.07
CA TYR A 48 24.31 9.14 -7.93
C TYR A 48 24.29 10.49 -7.20
N LYS A 49 24.14 11.57 -7.97
CA LYS A 49 24.02 12.93 -7.46
C LYS A 49 22.72 13.08 -6.65
N ARG A 50 22.81 13.68 -5.46
CA ARG A 50 21.66 14.06 -4.65
C ARG A 50 21.25 15.50 -4.99
N VAL A 51 19.97 15.73 -5.18
CA VAL A 51 19.45 17.03 -5.64
C VAL A 51 18.27 17.46 -4.77
N VAL A 52 18.35 18.67 -4.27
CA VAL A 52 17.23 19.37 -3.61
C VAL A 52 16.99 20.69 -4.34
N ARG A 53 15.73 20.93 -4.68
CA ARG A 53 15.26 22.18 -5.28
C ARG A 53 14.64 23.04 -4.20
N TYR A 54 15.08 24.29 -4.06
CA TYR A 54 14.48 25.27 -3.18
C TYR A 54 13.69 26.30 -3.97
N SER A 55 12.49 26.64 -3.48
CA SER A 55 11.72 27.81 -3.93
C SER A 55 11.39 28.68 -2.71
N PHE A 56 11.71 29.98 -2.81
CA PHE A 56 11.50 30.95 -1.73
C PHE A 56 10.31 31.84 -2.09
N GLU A 57 9.42 32.05 -1.12
CA GLU A 57 8.17 32.78 -1.31
C GLU A 57 7.97 33.85 -0.23
N SER A 58 7.42 35.00 -0.62
CA SER A 58 7.04 36.07 0.31
C SER A 58 5.67 35.85 0.95
N ASN A 59 4.82 34.99 0.35
CA ASN A 59 3.51 34.58 0.84
C ASN A 59 3.44 33.05 0.90
N MET A 60 4.23 32.42 1.79
CA MET A 60 4.26 30.99 1.97
C MET A 60 3.24 30.56 3.00
N ASP A 61 2.38 29.64 2.61
CA ASP A 61 1.52 28.84 3.46
C ASP A 61 1.51 27.37 2.96
N TYR A 62 0.81 26.50 3.66
CA TYR A 62 0.68 25.09 3.28
C TYR A 62 0.10 24.93 1.85
N ASN A 63 -0.95 25.68 1.52
CA ASN A 63 -1.58 25.60 0.19
C ASN A 63 -0.61 26.05 -0.93
N ARG A 64 0.19 27.09 -0.67
CA ARG A 64 1.21 27.55 -1.62
C ARG A 64 2.29 26.50 -1.83
N ALA A 65 2.78 25.87 -0.76
CA ALA A 65 3.74 24.76 -0.83
C ALA A 65 3.18 23.59 -1.67
N CYS A 66 1.94 23.16 -1.41
CA CYS A 66 1.28 22.10 -2.19
C CYS A 66 1.15 22.47 -3.68
N LYS A 67 0.84 23.74 -4.00
CA LYS A 67 0.74 24.21 -5.41
C LYS A 67 2.09 24.17 -6.10
N ILE A 68 3.17 24.61 -5.44
CA ILE A 68 4.53 24.55 -5.99
C ILE A 68 4.92 23.10 -6.26
N TYR A 69 4.68 22.20 -5.30
CA TYR A 69 4.95 20.78 -5.48
C TYR A 69 4.13 20.18 -6.63
N ARG A 70 2.86 20.55 -6.74
CA ARG A 70 1.99 20.09 -7.84
C ARG A 70 2.51 20.51 -9.21
N GLU A 71 3.00 21.75 -9.35
CA GLU A 71 3.63 22.17 -10.62
C GLU A 71 4.92 21.39 -10.90
N TYR A 72 5.76 21.18 -9.89
CA TYR A 72 6.95 20.34 -10.01
C TYR A 72 6.63 18.92 -10.53
N VAL A 73 5.64 18.23 -9.96
CA VAL A 73 5.29 16.87 -10.40
C VAL A 73 4.65 16.84 -11.79
N LYS A 74 4.01 17.95 -12.24
CA LYS A 74 3.57 18.10 -13.63
C LYS A 74 4.75 18.28 -14.58
N GLU A 75 5.68 19.18 -14.26
CA GLU A 75 6.89 19.44 -15.07
C GLU A 75 7.74 18.18 -15.24
N THR A 76 7.85 17.36 -14.20
CA THR A 76 8.63 16.11 -14.22
C THR A 76 7.88 14.91 -14.80
N GLY A 77 6.61 15.06 -15.16
CA GLY A 77 5.77 13.98 -15.70
C GLY A 77 5.38 12.92 -14.67
N LEU A 78 5.54 13.20 -13.38
CA LEU A 78 5.09 12.33 -12.29
C LEU A 78 3.58 12.45 -12.05
N PHE A 79 2.98 13.58 -12.41
CA PHE A 79 1.54 13.80 -12.28
C PHE A 79 0.77 13.04 -13.35
N LYS A 80 -0.29 12.34 -12.93
CA LYS A 80 -1.29 11.73 -13.80
C LYS A 80 -2.66 11.92 -13.15
N SER A 81 -3.56 12.63 -13.81
CA SER A 81 -4.92 12.83 -13.33
C SER A 81 -5.74 11.54 -13.39
N LEU A 82 -6.84 11.46 -12.62
CA LEU A 82 -7.77 10.32 -12.68
C LEU A 82 -8.35 10.16 -14.10
N LYS A 83 -8.65 11.27 -14.79
CA LYS A 83 -9.12 11.25 -16.17
C LYS A 83 -8.12 10.62 -17.14
N GLU A 84 -6.81 10.87 -16.96
CA GLU A 84 -5.77 10.23 -17.78
C GLU A 84 -5.59 8.75 -17.44
N LYS A 85 -5.80 8.37 -16.16
CA LYS A 85 -5.77 6.96 -15.74
C LYS A 85 -6.96 6.19 -16.28
N GLU A 86 -8.11 6.81 -16.42
CA GLU A 86 -9.35 6.23 -16.89
C GLU A 86 -9.25 5.66 -18.32
N VAL A 87 -8.30 6.12 -19.12
CA VAL A 87 -8.01 5.56 -20.46
C VAL A 87 -7.70 4.06 -20.39
N ASN A 88 -7.04 3.60 -19.32
CA ASN A 88 -6.69 2.19 -19.11
C ASN A 88 -7.53 1.51 -18.02
N LEU A 89 -8.26 2.30 -17.22
CA LEU A 89 -9.03 1.87 -16.06
C LEU A 89 -10.44 2.46 -16.14
N ASN A 90 -11.26 1.90 -17.00
CA ASN A 90 -12.57 2.43 -17.42
C ASN A 90 -13.62 2.53 -16.30
N LYS A 91 -13.37 1.99 -15.10
CA LYS A 91 -14.29 2.00 -13.96
C LYS A 91 -13.95 3.06 -12.89
N ILE A 92 -12.99 3.97 -13.14
CA ILE A 92 -12.63 5.02 -12.17
C ILE A 92 -13.82 5.93 -11.86
N SER A 93 -14.55 6.38 -12.88
CA SER A 93 -15.74 7.24 -12.69
C SER A 93 -16.88 6.51 -11.96
N GLU A 94 -16.97 5.19 -12.10
CA GLU A 94 -17.93 4.38 -11.33
C GLU A 94 -17.49 4.27 -9.87
N LEU A 95 -16.21 3.98 -9.62
CA LEU A 95 -15.65 3.88 -8.26
C LEU A 95 -15.87 5.18 -7.46
N GLN A 96 -15.75 6.35 -8.11
CA GLN A 96 -16.00 7.64 -7.47
C GLN A 96 -17.45 7.82 -6.97
N GLN A 97 -18.37 7.00 -7.44
CA GLN A 97 -19.80 7.06 -7.05
C GLN A 97 -20.16 5.95 -6.05
N CYS A 98 -19.23 5.04 -5.74
CA CYS A 98 -19.48 3.94 -4.83
C CYS A 98 -19.37 4.34 -3.37
N ALA A 99 -20.25 3.79 -2.54
CA ALA A 99 -19.99 3.68 -1.11
C ALA A 99 -19.04 2.50 -0.89
N VAL A 100 -17.97 2.72 -0.12
CA VAL A 100 -16.99 1.67 0.17
C VAL A 100 -17.48 0.81 1.33
N VAL A 101 -17.58 -0.50 1.11
CA VAL A 101 -17.83 -1.51 2.13
C VAL A 101 -16.57 -2.34 2.30
N HIS A 102 -16.01 -2.31 3.49
CA HIS A 102 -14.82 -3.06 3.86
C HIS A 102 -15.21 -4.14 4.87
N THR A 103 -14.95 -5.40 4.55
CA THR A 103 -15.25 -6.54 5.43
C THR A 103 -14.27 -7.69 5.22
N GLY A 104 -14.23 -8.62 6.20
CA GLY A 104 -13.33 -9.77 6.17
C GLY A 104 -14.06 -11.10 6.14
N ILE A 105 -13.40 -12.13 5.64
CA ILE A 105 -13.87 -13.51 5.59
C ILE A 105 -13.31 -14.31 6.76
N LYS A 106 -11.99 -14.47 6.85
CA LYS A 106 -11.33 -15.24 7.90
C LYS A 106 -10.29 -14.38 8.62
N ALA A 107 -10.39 -14.31 9.92
CA ALA A 107 -9.38 -13.80 10.82
C ALA A 107 -8.84 -14.96 11.65
N HIS A 108 -7.59 -15.33 11.38
CA HIS A 108 -6.81 -16.32 12.12
C HIS A 108 -5.61 -15.63 12.77
N THR A 109 -5.22 -16.08 13.96
CA THR A 109 -4.03 -15.55 14.62
C THR A 109 -3.14 -16.72 15.04
N GLU A 110 -1.94 -16.77 14.47
CA GLU A 110 -0.96 -17.79 14.78
C GLU A 110 -0.50 -17.73 16.26
N LYS A 111 -0.18 -18.88 16.83
CA LYS A 111 0.15 -19.00 18.27
C LYS A 111 1.38 -18.21 18.69
N ASP A 112 2.32 -18.02 17.79
CA ASP A 112 3.54 -17.23 17.99
C ASP A 112 3.35 -15.75 17.63
N SER A 113 2.16 -15.37 17.20
CA SER A 113 1.80 -13.95 16.93
C SER A 113 1.76 -13.15 18.23
N ARG A 114 2.25 -11.91 18.19
CA ARG A 114 2.13 -10.94 19.30
C ARG A 114 0.67 -10.60 19.66
N PHE A 115 -0.28 -10.91 18.77
CA PHE A 115 -1.70 -10.68 18.99
C PHE A 115 -2.45 -11.91 19.50
N TYR A 116 -1.75 -13.04 19.65
CA TYR A 116 -2.40 -14.26 20.13
C TYR A 116 -2.77 -14.16 21.60
N SER A 117 -4.03 -14.36 21.90
CA SER A 117 -4.60 -14.36 23.27
C SER A 117 -5.46 -15.60 23.54
N GLY A 118 -5.30 -16.65 22.74
CA GLY A 118 -6.13 -17.87 22.83
C GLY A 118 -7.49 -17.72 22.14
N GLN A 119 -7.68 -16.68 21.35
CA GLN A 119 -8.90 -16.44 20.57
C GLN A 119 -9.11 -17.53 19.52
N LYS A 120 -10.38 -17.79 19.21
CA LYS A 120 -10.77 -18.67 18.10
C LYS A 120 -10.79 -17.87 16.80
N ASP A 121 -10.66 -18.58 15.70
CA ASP A 121 -10.85 -18.01 14.37
C ASP A 121 -12.25 -17.42 14.23
N VAL A 122 -12.34 -16.30 13.55
CA VAL A 122 -13.60 -15.70 13.11
C VAL A 122 -13.74 -15.95 11.62
N ILE A 123 -14.84 -16.58 11.22
CA ILE A 123 -15.11 -16.89 9.82
C ILE A 123 -16.51 -16.41 9.46
N HIS A 124 -16.57 -15.60 8.40
CA HIS A 124 -17.80 -15.24 7.71
C HIS A 124 -17.85 -15.99 6.37
N SER A 125 -18.95 -16.65 6.05
CA SER A 125 -19.08 -17.28 4.74
C SER A 125 -19.24 -16.22 3.64
N PHE A 126 -18.82 -16.55 2.41
CA PHE A 126 -19.09 -15.69 1.25
C PHE A 126 -20.59 -15.44 1.05
N ASP A 127 -21.44 -16.42 1.38
CA ASP A 127 -22.90 -16.26 1.34
C ASP A 127 -23.39 -15.25 2.39
N SER A 128 -22.85 -15.24 3.61
CA SER A 128 -23.24 -14.25 4.62
C SER A 128 -22.86 -12.82 4.21
N VAL A 129 -21.74 -12.64 3.53
CA VAL A 129 -21.36 -11.34 2.96
C VAL A 129 -22.30 -10.94 1.83
N LYS A 130 -22.69 -11.88 0.97
CA LYS A 130 -23.70 -11.66 -0.08
C LYS A 130 -25.03 -11.19 0.51
N GLU A 131 -25.52 -11.85 1.54
CA GLU A 131 -26.74 -11.45 2.27
C GLU A 131 -26.63 -10.06 2.90
N MET A 132 -25.48 -9.73 3.48
CA MET A 132 -25.21 -8.40 4.01
C MET A 132 -25.30 -7.33 2.90
N ILE A 133 -24.69 -7.55 1.75
CA ILE A 133 -24.75 -6.61 0.61
C ILE A 133 -26.20 -6.45 0.11
N GLN A 134 -26.94 -7.54 -0.03
CA GLN A 134 -28.37 -7.49 -0.41
C GLN A 134 -29.21 -6.68 0.59
N LYS A 135 -28.93 -6.84 1.88
CA LYS A 135 -29.58 -6.05 2.93
C LYS A 135 -29.22 -4.56 2.81
N LEU A 136 -27.96 -4.22 2.54
CA LEU A 136 -27.57 -2.82 2.31
C LEU A 136 -28.35 -2.23 1.14
N HIS A 137 -28.44 -2.91 0.00
CA HIS A 137 -29.22 -2.46 -1.14
C HIS A 137 -30.73 -2.31 -0.84
N SER A 138 -31.28 -3.10 0.07
CA SER A 138 -32.67 -2.93 0.49
C SER A 138 -32.94 -1.63 1.26
N LEU A 139 -31.91 -0.97 1.76
CA LEU A 139 -31.98 0.30 2.48
C LEU A 139 -31.93 1.53 1.56
N GLY A 140 -31.54 1.37 0.30
CA GLY A 140 -31.47 2.46 -0.67
C GLY A 140 -30.83 2.07 -1.98
N SER A 141 -30.99 2.92 -2.99
CA SER A 141 -30.37 2.73 -4.31
C SER A 141 -29.03 3.47 -4.35
N PHE A 142 -27.92 2.72 -4.24
CA PHE A 142 -26.56 3.23 -4.35
C PHE A 142 -25.65 2.17 -4.93
N LYS A 143 -24.52 2.57 -5.49
CA LYS A 143 -23.46 1.62 -5.91
C LYS A 143 -22.51 1.36 -4.75
N LEU A 144 -22.01 0.13 -4.67
CA LEU A 144 -21.03 -0.29 -3.67
C LEU A 144 -19.70 -0.64 -4.34
N TYR A 145 -18.63 -0.41 -3.61
CA TYR A 145 -17.36 -1.08 -3.82
C TYR A 145 -17.11 -1.97 -2.60
N LEU A 146 -17.19 -3.29 -2.80
CA LEU A 146 -16.84 -4.26 -1.77
C LEU A 146 -15.34 -4.50 -1.80
N HIS A 147 -14.68 -4.16 -0.70
CA HIS A 147 -13.29 -4.53 -0.41
C HIS A 147 -13.29 -5.70 0.57
N LEU A 148 -12.61 -6.81 0.21
CA LEU A 148 -12.69 -8.06 0.95
C LEU A 148 -11.32 -8.49 1.48
N ASP A 149 -11.18 -8.55 2.81
CA ASP A 149 -10.00 -9.05 3.51
C ASP A 149 -10.11 -10.53 3.86
N GLY A 150 -8.97 -11.18 4.11
CA GLY A 150 -8.91 -12.52 4.64
C GLY A 150 -9.66 -13.56 3.82
N TRP A 151 -9.84 -13.31 2.55
CA TRP A 151 -10.60 -14.14 1.63
C TRP A 151 -9.89 -15.45 1.22
N GLY A 152 -8.56 -15.50 1.40
CA GLY A 152 -7.75 -16.71 1.19
C GLY A 152 -7.88 -17.71 2.33
N ASP A 153 -7.46 -18.95 2.10
CA ASP A 153 -7.65 -20.08 3.02
C ASP A 153 -6.93 -19.91 4.35
N SER A 154 -5.78 -19.24 4.35
CA SER A 154 -5.03 -18.91 5.56
C SER A 154 -5.63 -17.78 6.39
N GLY A 155 -6.52 -16.95 5.82
CA GLY A 155 -7.10 -15.77 6.47
C GLY A 155 -6.28 -14.51 6.30
N TYR A 156 -6.76 -13.42 6.93
CA TYR A 156 -6.16 -12.09 6.84
C TYR A 156 -4.74 -12.09 7.40
N ASP A 157 -3.81 -11.52 6.64
CA ASP A 157 -2.38 -11.37 6.98
C ASP A 157 -1.72 -12.68 7.45
N ASN A 158 -2.01 -13.77 6.73
CA ASN A 158 -1.45 -15.08 7.02
C ASN A 158 -0.86 -15.73 5.75
N CYS A 159 0.23 -16.45 5.93
CA CYS A 159 0.91 -17.29 4.93
C CYS A 159 1.29 -16.59 3.61
N HIS A 160 1.26 -15.25 3.54
CA HIS A 160 1.67 -14.57 2.31
C HIS A 160 3.11 -14.95 1.91
N PRO A 161 3.33 -15.21 0.62
CA PRO A 161 2.40 -15.05 -0.51
C PRO A 161 1.58 -16.31 -0.85
N ASP A 162 1.43 -17.30 0.03
CA ASP A 162 0.81 -18.61 -0.24
C ASP A 162 -0.57 -18.78 0.40
N TYR A 163 -1.40 -17.76 0.35
CA TYR A 163 -2.74 -17.71 0.97
C TYR A 163 -3.84 -18.41 0.17
N LEU A 164 -3.57 -18.79 -1.10
CA LEU A 164 -4.53 -19.52 -1.95
C LEU A 164 -4.73 -20.97 -1.49
N PRO A 165 -5.93 -21.56 -1.75
CA PRO A 165 -7.09 -21.08 -2.53
C PRO A 165 -7.96 -20.05 -1.77
N ALA A 166 -9.14 -19.72 -2.31
CA ALA A 166 -10.18 -19.01 -1.57
C ALA A 166 -10.60 -19.82 -0.33
N CYS A 167 -10.93 -19.17 0.77
CA CYS A 167 -11.20 -19.78 2.07
C CYS A 167 -12.21 -20.93 1.96
N ILE A 168 -11.73 -22.16 2.13
CA ILE A 168 -12.52 -23.39 1.97
C ILE A 168 -13.68 -23.42 2.96
N GLU A 169 -13.42 -23.06 4.22
CA GLU A 169 -14.42 -23.01 5.29
C GLU A 169 -15.54 -21.99 5.03
N ALA A 170 -15.23 -20.93 4.24
CA ALA A 170 -16.20 -19.89 3.86
C ALA A 170 -17.00 -20.22 2.59
N GLY A 171 -16.69 -21.33 1.90
CA GLY A 171 -17.36 -21.74 0.67
C GLY A 171 -16.41 -21.90 -0.54
N GLY A 172 -15.12 -21.69 -0.35
CA GLY A 172 -14.08 -21.86 -1.38
C GLY A 172 -14.30 -20.98 -2.62
N TRP A 173 -13.72 -21.39 -3.75
CA TRP A 173 -13.89 -20.67 -5.01
C TRP A 173 -15.35 -20.50 -5.43
N ASN A 174 -16.18 -21.54 -5.26
CA ASN A 174 -17.59 -21.46 -5.63
C ASN A 174 -18.36 -20.39 -4.85
N GLY A 175 -18.06 -20.24 -3.56
CA GLY A 175 -18.65 -19.19 -2.72
C GLY A 175 -18.20 -17.79 -3.16
N LEU A 176 -16.91 -17.62 -3.42
CA LEU A 176 -16.34 -16.35 -3.89
C LEU A 176 -16.88 -15.95 -5.28
N GLU A 177 -16.99 -16.92 -6.22
CA GLU A 177 -17.60 -16.71 -7.54
C GLU A 177 -19.06 -16.30 -7.43
N SER A 178 -19.85 -16.96 -6.53
CA SER A 178 -21.24 -16.62 -6.26
C SER A 178 -21.39 -15.19 -5.73
N LEU A 179 -20.52 -14.79 -4.79
CA LEU A 179 -20.49 -13.43 -4.25
C LEU A 179 -20.17 -12.41 -5.35
N GLN A 180 -19.10 -12.61 -6.12
CA GLN A 180 -18.68 -11.71 -7.19
C GLN A 180 -19.78 -11.57 -8.26
N LYS A 181 -20.45 -12.66 -8.62
CA LYS A 181 -21.56 -12.67 -9.59
C LYS A 181 -22.77 -11.86 -9.09
N SER A 182 -23.07 -11.96 -7.78
CA SER A 182 -24.12 -11.17 -7.15
C SER A 182 -23.83 -9.67 -7.21
N LEU A 183 -22.58 -9.26 -6.94
CA LEU A 183 -22.15 -7.86 -7.02
C LEU A 183 -22.26 -7.34 -8.46
N SER A 184 -21.74 -8.10 -9.44
CA SER A 184 -21.82 -7.73 -10.86
C SER A 184 -23.24 -7.54 -11.35
N THR A 185 -24.20 -8.37 -10.89
CA THR A 185 -25.61 -8.25 -11.25
C THR A 185 -26.24 -6.94 -10.75
N GLN A 186 -25.70 -6.37 -9.68
CA GLN A 186 -26.13 -5.10 -9.10
C GLN A 186 -25.31 -3.89 -9.59
N ASN A 187 -24.35 -4.12 -10.49
CA ASN A 187 -23.36 -3.16 -10.95
C ASN A 187 -22.49 -2.59 -9.81
N ASP A 188 -22.24 -3.39 -8.78
CA ASP A 188 -21.28 -3.09 -7.73
C ASP A 188 -19.87 -3.45 -8.17
N LEU A 189 -18.88 -2.76 -7.60
CA LEU A 189 -17.47 -3.06 -7.83
C LEU A 189 -16.93 -4.00 -6.75
N PHE A 190 -15.98 -4.84 -7.15
CA PHE A 190 -15.37 -5.83 -6.29
C PHE A 190 -13.85 -5.75 -6.30
N GLY A 191 -13.23 -5.86 -5.12
CA GLY A 191 -11.79 -5.88 -4.94
C GLY A 191 -11.34 -6.72 -3.76
N LEU A 192 -10.11 -7.20 -3.86
CA LEU A 192 -9.48 -8.07 -2.89
C LEU A 192 -8.29 -7.40 -2.24
N HIS A 193 -8.11 -7.64 -0.94
CA HIS A 193 -6.89 -7.38 -0.20
C HIS A 193 -5.82 -8.43 -0.54
N ASP A 194 -4.59 -7.97 -0.70
CA ASP A 194 -3.42 -8.81 -0.89
C ASP A 194 -2.14 -8.06 -0.48
N GLN A 195 -1.04 -8.78 -0.27
CA GLN A 195 0.25 -8.16 0.02
C GLN A 195 1.42 -9.07 -0.39
N TYR A 196 2.62 -8.46 -0.68
CA TYR A 196 3.81 -9.16 -1.17
C TYR A 196 5.10 -8.56 -0.59
N ARG A 197 5.04 -8.08 0.64
CA ARG A 197 6.21 -7.63 1.40
C ARG A 197 6.45 -8.50 2.63
N ASP A 198 5.41 -8.80 3.39
CA ASP A 198 5.48 -9.67 4.55
C ASP A 198 5.59 -11.12 4.10
N TYR A 199 6.68 -11.77 4.46
CA TYR A 199 7.02 -13.13 4.05
C TYR A 199 6.96 -14.04 5.24
N TYR A 200 5.81 -14.67 5.45
CA TYR A 200 5.55 -15.47 6.64
C TYR A 200 6.33 -16.77 6.65
N TYR A 201 6.86 -17.18 7.81
CA TYR A 201 7.51 -18.48 7.99
C TYR A 201 6.55 -19.66 7.76
N THR A 202 5.25 -19.44 7.92
CA THR A 202 4.19 -20.41 7.63
C THR A 202 3.88 -20.57 6.14
N ALA A 203 4.38 -19.68 5.27
CA ALA A 203 4.20 -19.79 3.83
C ALA A 203 4.94 -21.02 3.28
N LYS A 204 4.29 -21.78 2.40
CA LYS A 204 4.85 -23.00 1.78
C LYS A 204 6.11 -22.73 0.96
N THR A 205 6.19 -21.54 0.35
CA THR A 205 7.35 -21.10 -0.44
C THR A 205 8.38 -20.35 0.38
N HIS A 206 8.20 -20.23 1.71
CA HIS A 206 9.15 -19.49 2.53
C HIS A 206 10.57 -20.03 2.33
N ASN A 207 11.46 -19.12 1.99
CA ASN A 207 12.87 -19.38 1.75
C ASN A 207 13.67 -18.13 2.12
N GLU A 208 14.52 -18.24 3.11
CA GLU A 208 15.36 -17.12 3.56
C GLU A 208 16.21 -16.52 2.43
N ASN A 209 16.57 -17.32 1.41
CA ASN A 209 17.28 -16.82 0.23
C ASN A 209 16.41 -15.89 -0.66
N GLU A 210 15.09 -15.86 -0.47
CA GLU A 210 14.20 -14.90 -1.15
C GLU A 210 13.88 -13.67 -0.28
N ALA A 211 14.28 -13.70 0.98
CA ALA A 211 14.13 -12.58 1.90
C ALA A 211 15.19 -11.48 1.68
N ILE A 212 14.91 -10.29 2.21
CA ILE A 212 15.87 -9.19 2.22
C ILE A 212 17.08 -9.58 3.07
N GLN A 213 18.27 -9.47 2.47
CA GLN A 213 19.55 -9.69 3.14
C GLN A 213 20.25 -8.34 3.37
N LEU A 214 20.74 -8.15 4.59
CA LEU A 214 21.54 -6.99 4.99
C LEU A 214 22.99 -7.11 4.50
N GLU A 215 23.77 -6.03 4.63
CA GLU A 215 25.16 -5.96 4.17
C GLU A 215 26.07 -6.97 4.88
N ASP A 216 25.77 -7.34 6.12
CA ASP A 216 26.49 -8.34 6.90
C ASP A 216 26.09 -9.79 6.58
N GLY A 217 25.18 -9.98 5.63
CA GLY A 217 24.67 -11.28 5.21
C GLY A 217 23.50 -11.80 6.07
N SER A 218 23.11 -11.10 7.12
CA SER A 218 21.94 -11.48 7.92
C SER A 218 20.63 -11.23 7.17
N VAL A 219 19.61 -12.04 7.47
CA VAL A 219 18.27 -11.89 6.93
C VAL A 219 17.45 -11.01 7.86
N LEU A 220 16.78 -9.99 7.30
CA LEU A 220 15.96 -9.08 8.08
C LEU A 220 14.66 -9.74 8.52
N GLU A 221 14.52 -9.93 9.84
CA GLU A 221 13.27 -10.36 10.45
C GLU A 221 12.35 -9.14 10.62
N HIS A 222 11.11 -9.28 10.17
CA HIS A 222 10.11 -8.23 10.30
C HIS A 222 9.34 -8.36 11.63
N ALA A 223 8.39 -7.43 11.84
CA ALA A 223 7.46 -7.50 12.95
C ALA A 223 6.66 -8.82 12.92
N ASN A 224 6.24 -9.25 14.08
CA ASN A 224 5.35 -10.38 14.25
C ASN A 224 3.90 -9.88 14.17
N TRP A 225 3.16 -10.29 13.14
CA TRP A 225 1.78 -9.88 12.88
C TRP A 225 0.79 -11.04 13.11
N ALA A 226 -0.44 -10.99 12.54
CA ALA A 226 -1.46 -12.02 12.75
C ALA A 226 -0.98 -13.43 12.35
N GLY A 227 -0.32 -13.57 11.21
CA GLY A 227 0.28 -14.81 10.72
C GLY A 227 1.59 -15.22 11.39
N GLY A 228 1.96 -14.60 12.52
CA GLY A 228 3.16 -14.92 13.27
C GLY A 228 4.43 -14.25 12.74
N ARG A 229 5.58 -14.94 12.92
CA ARG A 229 6.90 -14.43 12.50
C ARG A 229 7.04 -14.36 10.99
N GLN A 230 7.78 -13.38 10.53
CA GLN A 230 7.96 -13.10 9.10
C GLN A 230 9.30 -12.42 8.80
N ASN A 231 9.80 -12.63 7.59
CA ASN A 231 10.84 -11.81 6.98
C ASN A 231 10.21 -10.74 6.09
N TYR A 232 11.03 -9.91 5.46
CA TYR A 232 10.64 -9.11 4.30
C TYR A 232 10.98 -9.88 3.03
N LEU A 233 9.99 -10.15 2.18
CA LEU A 233 10.24 -10.64 0.82
C LEU A 233 11.01 -9.57 0.03
N CYS A 234 12.07 -9.95 -0.65
CA CYS A 234 12.75 -9.01 -1.54
C CYS A 234 11.78 -8.53 -2.64
N ALA A 235 11.61 -7.22 -2.76
CA ALA A 235 10.64 -6.64 -3.70
C ALA A 235 10.92 -7.02 -5.16
N SER A 236 12.17 -7.38 -5.51
CA SER A 236 12.51 -7.88 -6.84
C SER A 236 11.76 -9.18 -7.22
N LEU A 237 11.31 -9.93 -6.22
CA LEU A 237 10.57 -11.19 -6.38
C LEU A 237 9.05 -11.00 -6.28
N ALA A 238 8.57 -9.86 -5.76
CA ALA A 238 7.14 -9.59 -5.64
C ALA A 238 6.38 -9.73 -6.97
N PRO A 239 6.87 -9.23 -8.14
CA PRO A 239 6.18 -9.41 -9.42
C PRO A 239 5.99 -10.87 -9.83
N LYS A 240 6.91 -11.78 -9.45
CA LYS A 240 6.79 -13.24 -9.68
C LYS A 240 5.57 -13.80 -8.94
N TYR A 241 5.44 -13.45 -7.66
CA TYR A 241 4.35 -13.94 -6.81
C TYR A 241 3.01 -13.30 -7.17
N VAL A 242 2.97 -12.00 -7.45
CA VAL A 242 1.77 -11.31 -8.00
C VAL A 242 1.28 -12.01 -9.25
N LYS A 243 2.17 -12.24 -10.22
CA LYS A 243 1.80 -12.92 -11.47
C LYS A 243 1.28 -14.33 -11.21
N ARG A 244 1.93 -15.10 -10.33
CA ARG A 244 1.49 -16.46 -9.97
C ARG A 244 0.07 -16.46 -9.42
N ASN A 245 -0.17 -15.66 -8.39
CA ASN A 245 -1.43 -15.66 -7.66
C ASN A 245 -2.58 -15.12 -8.53
N TYR A 246 -2.39 -13.98 -9.18
CA TYR A 246 -3.45 -13.41 -10.02
C TYR A 246 -3.70 -14.19 -11.32
N THR A 247 -2.74 -14.99 -11.79
CA THR A 247 -3.02 -15.96 -12.87
C THR A 247 -4.01 -17.02 -12.40
N GLU A 248 -3.98 -17.41 -11.13
CA GLU A 248 -4.95 -18.36 -10.57
C GLU A 248 -6.29 -17.69 -10.24
N ILE A 249 -6.27 -16.58 -9.50
CA ILE A 249 -7.47 -15.82 -9.09
C ILE A 249 -8.36 -15.48 -10.28
N LEU A 250 -7.77 -14.96 -11.35
CA LEU A 250 -8.49 -14.51 -12.56
C LEU A 250 -9.04 -15.66 -13.44
N LYS A 251 -8.79 -16.92 -13.07
CA LYS A 251 -9.53 -18.06 -13.67
C LYS A 251 -10.91 -18.23 -13.06
N HIS A 252 -11.10 -17.73 -11.85
CA HIS A 252 -12.30 -17.94 -11.05
C HIS A 252 -13.20 -16.72 -10.99
N ILE A 253 -12.62 -15.53 -10.90
CA ILE A 253 -13.39 -14.30 -10.70
C ILE A 253 -12.83 -13.15 -11.54
N ASP A 254 -13.72 -12.23 -11.91
CA ASP A 254 -13.35 -10.92 -12.43
C ASP A 254 -13.16 -9.92 -11.26
N LEU A 255 -12.13 -9.09 -11.35
CA LEU A 255 -11.81 -8.06 -10.37
C LEU A 255 -11.90 -6.68 -10.99
N ASP A 256 -12.50 -5.75 -10.25
CA ASP A 256 -12.52 -4.32 -10.61
C ASP A 256 -11.36 -3.56 -9.94
N CYS A 257 -11.07 -3.92 -8.69
CA CYS A 257 -10.08 -3.28 -7.86
C CYS A 257 -9.18 -4.31 -7.19
N VAL A 258 -8.03 -3.84 -6.73
CA VAL A 258 -7.13 -4.60 -5.86
C VAL A 258 -6.49 -3.66 -4.85
N TYR A 259 -6.29 -4.13 -3.65
CA TYR A 259 -5.52 -3.47 -2.63
C TYR A 259 -4.24 -4.27 -2.39
N LEU A 260 -3.10 -3.70 -2.79
CA LEU A 260 -1.78 -4.26 -2.48
C LEU A 260 -1.24 -3.55 -1.25
N ASP A 261 -1.47 -4.18 -0.11
CA ASP A 261 -1.11 -3.65 1.20
C ASP A 261 0.39 -3.46 1.37
N VAL A 262 0.79 -2.63 2.31
CA VAL A 262 2.16 -2.31 2.75
C VAL A 262 3.14 -1.83 1.67
N PHE A 263 2.71 -1.60 0.44
CA PHE A 263 3.61 -1.20 -0.64
C PHE A 263 3.90 0.30 -0.66
N SER A 264 2.89 1.15 -0.44
CA SER A 264 3.05 2.61 -0.56
C SER A 264 3.19 3.36 0.76
N CYS A 265 2.95 2.70 1.90
CA CYS A 265 3.16 3.28 3.23
C CYS A 265 4.58 3.07 3.77
N ASN A 266 5.23 1.97 3.40
CA ASN A 266 6.53 1.59 3.93
C ASN A 266 7.71 2.20 3.16
N GLU A 267 8.85 2.33 3.85
CA GLU A 267 10.12 2.72 3.27
C GLU A 267 10.56 1.77 2.14
N MET A 268 11.46 2.25 1.30
CA MET A 268 12.11 1.42 0.29
C MET A 268 13.21 0.58 0.94
N ASP A 269 13.21 -0.70 0.60
CA ASP A 269 14.17 -1.67 1.10
C ASP A 269 15.40 -1.77 0.18
N GLU A 270 16.57 -2.10 0.74
CA GLU A 270 17.74 -2.59 0.02
C GLU A 270 17.91 -4.08 0.27
N CYS A 271 18.46 -4.80 -0.71
CA CYS A 271 18.84 -6.19 -0.54
C CYS A 271 20.27 -6.42 -1.03
N PHE A 272 21.10 -7.02 -0.20
CA PHE A 272 22.49 -7.32 -0.52
C PHE A 272 22.71 -8.77 -1.00
N ASN A 273 21.64 -9.58 -1.11
CA ASN A 273 21.76 -10.92 -1.66
C ASN A 273 22.22 -10.84 -3.14
N PRO A 274 23.33 -11.51 -3.51
CA PRO A 274 23.90 -11.41 -4.87
C PRO A 274 22.97 -11.98 -5.96
N GLU A 275 22.04 -12.87 -5.62
CA GLU A 275 21.10 -13.46 -6.58
C GLU A 275 19.95 -12.47 -6.94
N HIS A 276 19.66 -11.52 -6.05
CA HIS A 276 18.63 -10.51 -6.24
C HIS A 276 19.02 -9.18 -5.57
N LEU A 277 20.24 -8.73 -5.83
CA LEU A 277 20.76 -7.44 -5.37
C LEU A 277 19.80 -6.32 -5.78
N MET A 278 19.40 -5.47 -4.81
CA MET A 278 18.36 -4.47 -5.06
C MET A 278 18.64 -3.17 -4.29
N THR A 279 18.66 -2.07 -5.01
CA THR A 279 18.67 -0.72 -4.43
C THR A 279 17.27 -0.27 -4.03
N ARG A 280 17.13 0.76 -3.17
CA ARG A 280 15.83 1.33 -2.81
C ARG A 280 15.07 1.88 -4.01
N LYS A 281 15.77 2.42 -5.00
CA LYS A 281 15.14 2.86 -6.25
C LYS A 281 14.54 1.68 -7.02
N GLU A 282 15.27 0.57 -7.14
CA GLU A 282 14.75 -0.65 -7.78
C GLU A 282 13.61 -1.27 -6.98
N CYS A 283 13.65 -1.24 -5.62
CA CYS A 283 12.53 -1.65 -4.78
C CYS A 283 11.24 -0.91 -5.17
N MET A 284 11.30 0.41 -5.28
CA MET A 284 10.18 1.22 -5.75
C MET A 284 9.71 0.78 -7.15
N GLU A 285 10.62 0.54 -8.07
CA GLU A 285 10.29 0.13 -9.44
C GLU A 285 9.63 -1.27 -9.49
N TYR A 286 10.06 -2.21 -8.65
CA TYR A 286 9.42 -3.53 -8.54
C TYR A 286 8.02 -3.44 -7.93
N ARG A 287 7.82 -2.62 -6.88
CA ARG A 287 6.48 -2.38 -6.32
C ARG A 287 5.56 -1.73 -7.37
N ARG A 288 6.07 -0.75 -8.14
CA ARG A 288 5.33 -0.14 -9.27
C ARG A 288 5.00 -1.16 -10.36
N ALA A 289 5.89 -2.11 -10.64
CA ALA A 289 5.64 -3.17 -11.62
C ALA A 289 4.45 -4.06 -11.19
N CYS A 290 4.24 -4.29 -9.89
CA CYS A 290 3.06 -4.98 -9.38
C CYS A 290 1.77 -4.19 -9.65
N PHE A 291 1.75 -2.89 -9.37
CA PHE A 291 0.61 -2.03 -9.72
C PHE A 291 0.36 -2.00 -11.24
N GLN A 292 1.42 -1.88 -12.04
CA GLN A 292 1.30 -1.88 -13.50
C GLN A 292 0.77 -3.21 -14.06
N PHE A 293 1.10 -4.34 -13.42
CA PHE A 293 0.53 -5.64 -13.76
C PHE A 293 -1.00 -5.66 -13.64
N MET A 294 -1.55 -5.00 -12.61
CA MET A 294 -2.99 -4.86 -12.41
C MET A 294 -3.61 -3.90 -13.44
N ILE A 295 -3.01 -2.72 -13.63
CA ILE A 295 -3.46 -1.72 -14.62
C ILE A 295 -3.55 -2.32 -16.02
N ASN A 296 -2.57 -3.13 -16.42
CA ASN A 296 -2.56 -3.78 -17.75
C ASN A 296 -3.69 -4.82 -17.93
N ARG A 297 -4.42 -5.14 -16.87
CA ARG A 297 -5.60 -6.01 -16.84
C ARG A 297 -6.90 -5.27 -16.61
N GLY A 298 -6.85 -3.94 -16.58
CA GLY A 298 -8.02 -3.11 -16.30
C GLY A 298 -8.43 -3.10 -14.81
N ILE A 299 -7.60 -3.66 -13.91
CA ILE A 299 -7.86 -3.72 -12.47
C ILE A 299 -7.31 -2.46 -11.82
N ILE A 300 -8.15 -1.76 -11.07
CA ILE A 300 -7.80 -0.52 -10.38
C ILE A 300 -6.95 -0.82 -9.15
N PRO A 301 -5.68 -0.40 -9.10
CA PRO A 301 -4.83 -0.63 -7.93
C PRO A 301 -5.05 0.43 -6.86
N SER A 302 -5.00 -0.01 -5.61
CA SER A 302 -4.87 0.79 -4.41
C SER A 302 -3.82 0.20 -3.48
N SER A 303 -3.47 0.92 -2.43
CA SER A 303 -2.52 0.46 -1.41
C SER A 303 -2.76 1.18 -0.10
N GLU A 304 -2.07 0.76 0.95
CA GLU A 304 -2.06 1.40 2.24
C GLU A 304 -1.34 2.75 2.17
N GLU A 305 -1.95 3.79 2.73
CA GLU A 305 -1.48 5.17 2.62
C GLU A 305 -1.12 5.55 1.17
N CYS A 306 -0.45 6.66 0.98
CA CYS A 306 -0.09 7.06 -0.35
C CYS A 306 1.19 7.89 -0.35
N SER A 307 2.31 7.24 -0.58
CA SER A 307 3.53 7.96 -0.95
C SER A 307 3.44 8.48 -2.37
N ASP A 308 4.01 9.65 -2.62
CA ASP A 308 3.93 10.37 -3.89
C ASP A 308 4.46 9.58 -5.09
N TRP A 309 5.47 8.72 -4.89
CA TRP A 309 6.04 7.88 -5.94
C TRP A 309 5.02 6.90 -6.54
N ALA A 310 4.01 6.48 -5.76
CA ALA A 310 2.97 5.55 -6.19
C ALA A 310 1.77 6.26 -6.84
N MET A 311 1.62 7.58 -6.66
CA MET A 311 0.45 8.35 -7.12
C MET A 311 0.19 8.27 -8.61
N ARG A 312 1.21 7.95 -9.41
CA ARG A 312 1.03 7.78 -10.86
C ARG A 312 0.25 6.52 -11.21
N GLU A 313 0.43 5.45 -10.44
CA GLU A 313 -0.21 4.14 -10.63
C GLU A 313 -1.49 4.02 -9.82
N LEU A 314 -1.49 4.42 -8.55
CA LEU A 314 -2.64 4.29 -7.66
C LEU A 314 -3.80 5.22 -8.04
N VAL A 315 -5.02 4.73 -7.90
CA VAL A 315 -6.24 5.51 -8.10
C VAL A 315 -6.76 6.08 -6.78
N PHE A 316 -6.66 5.31 -5.72
CA PHE A 316 -7.03 5.69 -4.35
C PHE A 316 -6.13 4.98 -3.34
N SER A 317 -6.20 5.40 -2.09
CA SER A 317 -5.59 4.73 -0.94
C SER A 317 -6.64 4.51 0.14
N HIS A 318 -6.47 3.48 0.96
CA HIS A 318 -7.45 3.15 2.00
C HIS A 318 -7.36 4.05 3.21
N TYR A 319 -6.17 4.57 3.49
CA TYR A 319 -5.93 5.46 4.64
C TYR A 319 -5.13 6.68 4.20
N GLY A 320 -5.23 7.77 4.96
CA GLY A 320 -4.24 8.83 4.98
C GLY A 320 -3.06 8.45 5.87
N PRO A 321 -2.02 9.31 5.97
CA PRO A 321 -0.86 9.05 6.83
C PRO A 321 -1.28 8.73 8.27
N TYR A 322 -0.75 7.66 8.82
CA TYR A 322 -1.12 7.10 10.14
C TYR A 322 -0.86 8.05 11.31
N GLU A 323 0.04 9.02 11.15
CA GLU A 323 0.30 10.05 12.16
C GLU A 323 -0.96 10.85 12.53
N PHE A 324 -1.96 10.91 11.67
CA PHE A 324 -3.25 11.55 11.98
C PHE A 324 -4.10 10.77 12.98
N MET A 325 -3.83 9.49 13.16
CA MET A 325 -4.48 8.66 14.18
C MET A 325 -3.76 8.69 15.53
N MET A 326 -2.71 9.49 15.67
CA MET A 326 -2.01 9.67 16.94
C MET A 326 -2.91 10.32 17.99
N LYS A 327 -2.55 10.12 19.25
CA LYS A 327 -3.22 10.79 20.38
C LYS A 327 -3.32 12.29 20.12
N GLU A 328 -4.45 12.88 20.45
CA GLU A 328 -4.80 14.29 20.22
C GLU A 328 -3.67 15.28 20.63
N GLU A 329 -2.96 14.99 21.71
CA GLU A 329 -1.81 15.78 22.15
C GLU A 329 -0.67 15.82 21.12
N ASN A 330 -0.39 14.71 20.45
CA ASN A 330 0.65 14.63 19.45
C ASN A 330 0.21 15.34 18.16
N ALA A 331 -1.04 15.17 17.75
CA ALA A 331 -1.62 15.84 16.59
C ALA A 331 -1.58 17.37 16.78
N LYS A 332 -2.00 17.88 17.94
CA LYS A 332 -1.93 19.31 18.25
C LYS A 332 -0.51 19.85 18.25
N ARG A 333 0.45 19.09 18.81
CA ARG A 333 1.88 19.49 18.81
C ARG A 333 2.46 19.57 17.41
N MET A 334 1.97 18.77 16.46
CA MET A 334 2.36 18.78 15.06
C MET A 334 1.58 19.80 14.23
N GLY A 335 0.63 20.52 14.81
CA GLY A 335 -0.21 21.50 14.11
C GLY A 335 -1.24 20.85 13.19
N ILE A 336 -1.61 19.61 13.44
CA ILE A 336 -2.63 18.89 12.71
C ILE A 336 -4.00 19.22 13.31
N ALA A 337 -4.96 19.61 12.46
CA ALA A 337 -6.34 19.80 12.89
C ALA A 337 -6.96 18.41 13.21
N VAL A 338 -7.48 18.26 14.42
CA VAL A 338 -8.15 17.05 14.93
C VAL A 338 -9.65 17.21 14.81
#